data_9f328f85dbc78bb59e1fbb878af92e81
#
_entry.id   9f328f85dbc78bb59e1fbb878af92e81
#
_cell.length_a   1.000
_cell.length_b   1.000
_cell.length_c   1.000
_cell.angle_alpha   90.00
_cell.angle_beta   90.00
_cell.angle_gamma   90.00
#
_symmetry.space_group_name_H-M   'P 1'
#
loop_
_entity.id
_entity.type
_entity.pdbx_description
1 polymer ?
#
loop_
_entity_poly.entity_id
_entity_poly.type
_entity_poly.pdbx_seq_one_letter_code
_entity_poly.pdbx_strand_id
1 'polypeptide(L)'
;MHLGRGPERRAEKAGTELTIRVPDKWMSSKHARIEPSFGRWVLVDTDSKNGTIVDGHSTKRAVLTDGSLIELGHTLFYFFERMPIEDGASALLERAADGGLPGLVTLLPAWQAELDRIRQIAGSEIPMLIEGESGTGKEVIARAIHQLSGRGGAFVPVNCGALPENLVESELFGYKKGAFSGAQADHPGLVKAADGGTLFLDEIGDLPASSQAALLRVLQEKEVMPVGGTKAVPIDLRVVAATHRDLDDMVAEQLFRHDLFARLAGFRIQVPPLADRRCDLGVLIGALHARLFPAEHPGFDIDAARLLLRYPWPLNVRELEQALATAQVLAGTEPVRAEHLPDTVRSGRPPGAPRPVVLSESDQKVRDQVVAALREHQGNVSAVARALDKDRKQIQRWIKRFGLDPGSYR
;
A
#
# COMPACT_ATOMS: atom_id res chain seq x y z
N MET A 1 22.25 -19.87 -8.55
CA MET A 1 21.44 -20.13 -7.34
C MET A 1 20.69 -21.43 -7.53
N HIS A 2 20.63 -22.26 -6.50
CA HIS A 2 19.91 -23.54 -6.51
C HIS A 2 18.76 -23.53 -5.53
N LEU A 3 17.62 -24.08 -5.95
CA LEU A 3 16.39 -24.14 -5.16
C LEU A 3 15.97 -25.60 -5.01
N GLY A 4 15.67 -26.03 -3.78
CA GLY A 4 15.25 -27.41 -3.56
C GLY A 4 14.79 -27.72 -2.15
N ARG A 5 14.28 -28.95 -1.97
CA ARG A 5 13.81 -29.43 -0.68
C ARG A 5 14.98 -29.71 0.27
N GLY A 6 14.82 -29.36 1.52
CA GLY A 6 15.67 -29.70 2.65
C GLY A 6 14.86 -30.09 3.88
N PRO A 7 15.51 -30.53 4.96
CA PRO A 7 14.84 -30.87 6.21
C PRO A 7 14.32 -29.61 6.94
N GLU A 8 14.97 -28.48 6.72
CA GLU A 8 14.65 -27.18 7.31
C GLU A 8 14.82 -26.07 6.27
N ARG A 9 14.28 -24.87 6.59
CA ARG A 9 14.48 -23.68 5.77
C ARG A 9 15.89 -23.15 6.01
N ARG A 10 16.70 -23.15 4.96
CA ARG A 10 18.10 -22.74 5.02
C ARG A 10 18.54 -22.10 3.72
N ALA A 11 19.34 -21.04 3.83
CA ALA A 11 20.03 -20.42 2.71
C ALA A 11 21.55 -20.49 2.98
N GLU A 12 22.30 -21.05 2.05
CA GLU A 12 23.74 -21.23 2.16
C GLU A 12 24.43 -20.59 0.95
N LYS A 13 25.41 -19.72 1.22
CA LYS A 13 26.24 -19.11 0.19
C LYS A 13 27.65 -19.70 0.24
N ALA A 14 28.07 -20.29 -0.85
CA ALA A 14 29.44 -20.84 -1.04
C ALA A 14 30.06 -20.17 -2.27
N GLY A 15 30.97 -19.22 -2.05
CA GLY A 15 31.56 -18.43 -3.14
C GLY A 15 30.47 -17.60 -3.85
N THR A 16 30.31 -17.86 -5.15
CA THR A 16 29.27 -17.22 -5.99
C THR A 16 27.95 -18.01 -6.05
N GLU A 17 27.91 -19.18 -5.45
CA GLU A 17 26.69 -20.00 -5.45
C GLU A 17 25.85 -19.78 -4.20
N LEU A 18 24.55 -19.63 -4.39
CA LEU A 18 23.55 -19.58 -3.33
C LEU A 18 22.65 -20.82 -3.45
N THR A 19 22.49 -21.55 -2.37
CA THR A 19 21.57 -22.70 -2.29
C THR A 19 20.48 -22.39 -1.27
N ILE A 20 19.22 -22.46 -1.68
CA ILE A 20 18.06 -22.30 -0.82
C ILE A 20 17.36 -23.64 -0.68
N ARG A 21 17.17 -24.08 0.56
CA ARG A 21 16.43 -25.29 0.91
C ARG A 21 15.19 -24.94 1.69
N VAL A 22 14.09 -25.65 1.41
CA VAL A 22 12.78 -25.43 2.07
C VAL A 22 12.20 -26.79 2.45
N PRO A 23 11.57 -26.95 3.63
CA PRO A 23 10.97 -28.21 4.08
C PRO A 23 9.60 -28.45 3.43
N ASP A 24 9.55 -28.42 2.09
CA ASP A 24 8.36 -28.65 1.29
C ASP A 24 8.42 -30.05 0.65
N LYS A 25 7.52 -30.96 1.06
CA LYS A 25 7.46 -32.34 0.54
C LYS A 25 7.10 -32.42 -0.95
N TRP A 26 6.49 -31.37 -1.50
CA TRP A 26 6.11 -31.26 -2.91
C TRP A 26 7.26 -30.70 -3.78
N MET A 27 8.30 -30.18 -3.17
CA MET A 27 9.51 -29.72 -3.87
C MET A 27 10.50 -30.88 -4.03
N SER A 28 11.14 -31.00 -5.19
CA SER A 28 12.25 -31.92 -5.41
C SER A 28 13.50 -31.45 -4.67
N SER A 29 14.40 -32.37 -4.28
CA SER A 29 15.67 -32.04 -3.58
C SER A 29 16.58 -31.11 -4.39
N LYS A 30 16.56 -31.28 -5.71
CA LYS A 30 17.09 -30.33 -6.71
C LYS A 30 15.90 -30.00 -7.60
N HIS A 31 15.26 -28.86 -7.41
CA HIS A 31 14.02 -28.56 -8.12
C HIS A 31 14.27 -27.63 -9.30
N ALA A 32 14.95 -26.53 -9.06
CA ALA A 32 15.25 -25.54 -10.09
C ALA A 32 16.58 -24.84 -9.80
N ARG A 33 17.15 -24.23 -10.84
CA ARG A 33 18.28 -23.33 -10.72
C ARG A 33 17.99 -22.02 -11.41
N ILE A 34 18.55 -20.93 -10.86
CA ILE A 34 18.52 -19.61 -11.48
C ILE A 34 19.96 -19.26 -11.85
N GLU A 35 20.19 -18.92 -13.11
CA GLU A 35 21.49 -18.63 -13.68
C GLU A 35 21.46 -17.41 -14.59
N PRO A 36 22.54 -16.61 -14.68
CA PRO A 36 22.63 -15.55 -15.66
C PRO A 36 22.81 -16.16 -17.07
N SER A 37 22.08 -15.64 -18.03
CA SER A 37 22.16 -16.04 -19.43
C SER A 37 21.94 -14.84 -20.33
N PHE A 38 22.95 -14.44 -21.13
CA PHE A 38 22.89 -13.28 -22.03
C PHE A 38 22.40 -11.99 -21.37
N GLY A 39 22.91 -11.67 -20.16
CA GLY A 39 22.55 -10.48 -19.40
C GLY A 39 21.16 -10.49 -18.76
N ARG A 40 20.49 -11.64 -18.74
CA ARG A 40 19.20 -11.87 -18.07
C ARG A 40 19.29 -13.00 -17.07
N TRP A 41 18.42 -13.01 -16.11
CA TRP A 41 18.25 -14.12 -15.19
C TRP A 41 17.28 -15.15 -15.76
N VAL A 42 17.68 -16.40 -15.75
CA VAL A 42 16.90 -17.51 -16.31
C VAL A 42 16.71 -18.57 -15.25
N LEU A 43 15.47 -18.95 -15.02
CA LEU A 43 15.15 -20.13 -14.22
C LEU A 43 15.08 -21.35 -15.13
N VAL A 44 15.68 -22.44 -14.67
CA VAL A 44 15.70 -23.75 -15.34
C VAL A 44 15.22 -24.80 -14.35
N ASP A 45 14.14 -25.50 -14.68
CA ASP A 45 13.68 -26.69 -13.96
C ASP A 45 14.71 -27.83 -14.14
N THR A 46 15.07 -28.51 -13.06
CA THR A 46 16.08 -29.58 -13.08
C THR A 46 15.42 -30.96 -13.04
N ASP A 47 14.46 -31.20 -13.92
CA ASP A 47 13.62 -32.39 -13.99
C ASP A 47 12.87 -32.68 -12.68
N SER A 48 12.23 -31.62 -12.19
CA SER A 48 11.45 -31.71 -10.96
C SER A 48 10.23 -32.63 -11.15
N LYS A 49 9.81 -33.29 -10.06
CA LYS A 49 8.69 -34.24 -10.08
C LYS A 49 7.35 -33.56 -10.35
N ASN A 50 7.15 -32.37 -9.77
CA ASN A 50 5.86 -31.65 -9.83
C ASN A 50 5.88 -30.46 -10.79
N GLY A 51 7.00 -30.19 -11.45
CA GLY A 51 7.17 -29.09 -12.38
C GLY A 51 7.36 -27.74 -11.69
N THR A 52 7.72 -26.74 -12.47
CA THR A 52 7.95 -25.36 -12.08
C THR A 52 6.92 -24.46 -12.75
N ILE A 53 6.38 -23.51 -12.01
CA ILE A 53 5.45 -22.50 -12.52
C ILE A 53 6.08 -21.12 -12.32
N VAL A 54 6.09 -20.29 -13.38
CA VAL A 54 6.52 -18.89 -13.31
C VAL A 54 5.40 -18.01 -13.84
N ASP A 55 4.99 -17.03 -13.03
CA ASP A 55 3.90 -16.10 -13.35
C ASP A 55 2.59 -16.80 -13.78
N GLY A 56 2.34 -18.00 -13.21
CA GLY A 56 1.17 -18.83 -13.46
C GLY A 56 1.27 -19.74 -14.70
N HIS A 57 2.44 -19.80 -15.36
CA HIS A 57 2.67 -20.66 -16.51
C HIS A 57 3.65 -21.77 -16.17
N SER A 58 3.24 -23.02 -16.40
CA SER A 58 4.13 -24.17 -16.28
C SER A 58 5.26 -24.08 -17.29
N THR A 59 6.50 -24.26 -16.85
CA THR A 59 7.67 -24.07 -17.70
C THR A 59 8.85 -24.95 -17.29
N LYS A 60 9.65 -25.33 -18.26
CA LYS A 60 10.99 -25.94 -18.03
C LYS A 60 12.11 -24.88 -18.01
N ARG A 61 11.85 -23.73 -18.64
CA ARG A 61 12.80 -22.62 -18.70
C ARG A 61 12.05 -21.29 -18.85
N ALA A 62 12.35 -20.31 -18.01
CA ALA A 62 11.74 -18.97 -18.07
C ALA A 62 12.78 -17.88 -17.82
N VAL A 63 12.65 -16.77 -18.52
CA VAL A 63 13.35 -15.52 -18.19
C VAL A 63 12.62 -14.89 -17.01
N LEU A 64 13.35 -14.53 -15.97
CA LEU A 64 12.84 -13.84 -14.80
C LEU A 64 12.97 -12.33 -14.96
N THR A 65 11.96 -11.62 -14.49
CA THR A 65 11.92 -10.16 -14.39
C THR A 65 11.58 -9.75 -12.96
N ASP A 66 11.78 -8.48 -12.63
CA ASP A 66 11.41 -7.99 -11.30
C ASP A 66 9.95 -8.28 -10.97
N GLY A 67 9.72 -8.86 -9.78
CA GLY A 67 8.40 -9.26 -9.32
C GLY A 67 7.90 -10.58 -9.89
N SER A 68 8.70 -11.34 -10.67
CA SER A 68 8.32 -12.68 -11.12
C SER A 68 8.02 -13.59 -9.94
N LEU A 69 6.81 -14.18 -9.95
CA LEU A 69 6.37 -15.14 -8.94
C LEU A 69 6.69 -16.56 -9.40
N ILE A 70 7.58 -17.22 -8.66
CA ILE A 70 8.05 -18.58 -8.92
C ILE A 70 7.35 -19.52 -7.94
N GLU A 71 6.75 -20.59 -8.43
CA GLU A 71 6.12 -21.63 -7.64
C GLU A 71 6.85 -22.96 -7.85
N LEU A 72 7.36 -23.53 -6.75
CA LEU A 72 8.07 -24.81 -6.70
C LEU A 72 7.42 -25.69 -5.63
N GLY A 73 6.65 -26.69 -6.04
CA GLY A 73 5.80 -27.43 -5.11
C GLY A 73 4.71 -26.55 -4.50
N HIS A 74 4.69 -26.41 -3.18
CA HIS A 74 3.76 -25.52 -2.46
C HIS A 74 4.46 -24.27 -1.90
N THR A 75 5.66 -23.97 -2.37
CA THR A 75 6.44 -22.81 -1.95
C THR A 75 6.47 -21.78 -3.06
N LEU A 76 6.18 -20.54 -2.69
CA LEU A 76 6.13 -19.38 -3.57
C LEU A 76 7.32 -18.46 -3.27
N PHE A 77 7.99 -17.99 -4.33
CA PHE A 77 9.13 -17.09 -4.25
C PHE A 77 8.87 -15.87 -5.15
N TYR A 78 9.22 -14.69 -4.65
CA TYR A 78 9.36 -13.51 -5.51
C TYR A 78 10.82 -13.37 -5.94
N PHE A 79 11.03 -13.09 -7.22
CA PHE A 79 12.33 -12.75 -7.77
C PHE A 79 12.42 -11.23 -7.98
N PHE A 80 13.53 -10.64 -7.53
CA PHE A 80 13.90 -9.26 -7.82
C PHE A 80 15.30 -9.25 -8.38
N GLU A 81 15.50 -8.65 -9.56
CA GLU A 81 16.81 -8.61 -10.22
C GLU A 81 17.77 -7.67 -9.49
N ARG A 82 17.24 -6.54 -9.04
CA ARG A 82 18.01 -5.52 -8.32
C ARG A 82 17.17 -4.98 -7.16
N MET A 83 17.72 -5.12 -5.98
CA MET A 83 17.16 -4.48 -4.79
C MET A 83 18.26 -3.58 -4.22
N PRO A 84 18.01 -2.25 -4.09
CA PRO A 84 18.97 -1.35 -3.47
C PRO A 84 19.22 -1.79 -2.02
N ILE A 85 20.46 -2.03 -1.67
CA ILE A 85 20.89 -2.38 -0.31
C ILE A 85 22.00 -1.41 0.10
N GLU A 86 22.09 -1.12 1.40
CA GLU A 86 23.19 -0.34 1.95
C GLU A 86 24.50 -1.13 1.89
N ASP A 87 25.62 -0.41 1.79
CA ASP A 87 26.94 -1.02 1.84
C ASP A 87 27.13 -1.77 3.18
N GLY A 88 27.49 -3.05 3.08
CA GLY A 88 27.65 -3.90 4.25
C GLY A 88 26.38 -4.60 4.75
N ALA A 89 25.24 -4.42 4.09
CA ALA A 89 24.03 -5.16 4.42
C ALA A 89 24.22 -6.68 4.28
N SER A 90 23.55 -7.46 5.16
CA SER A 90 23.60 -8.93 5.08
C SER A 90 23.03 -9.42 3.76
N ALA A 91 23.76 -10.34 3.11
CA ALA A 91 23.29 -11.02 1.90
C ALA A 91 22.11 -11.97 2.16
N LEU A 92 21.82 -12.28 3.42
CA LEU A 92 20.73 -13.16 3.84
C LEU A 92 19.99 -12.50 5.00
N LEU A 93 18.73 -12.17 4.76
CA LEU A 93 17.78 -11.77 5.78
C LEU A 93 16.88 -12.97 6.06
N GLU A 94 17.13 -13.68 7.15
CA GLU A 94 16.34 -14.86 7.53
C GLU A 94 14.95 -14.50 8.08
N ARG A 95 14.79 -13.31 8.60
CA ARG A 95 13.53 -12.76 9.10
C ARG A 95 13.51 -11.28 8.80
N ALA A 96 12.34 -10.76 8.44
CA ALA A 96 12.13 -9.33 8.55
C ALA A 96 12.47 -8.96 9.99
N ALA A 97 13.51 -8.18 10.19
CA ALA A 97 13.86 -7.72 11.50
C ALA A 97 12.57 -7.13 12.10
N ASP A 98 12.19 -7.59 13.31
CA ASP A 98 11.23 -6.85 14.11
C ASP A 98 11.88 -5.49 14.27
N GLY A 99 11.55 -4.58 13.37
CA GLY A 99 12.19 -3.27 13.26
C GLY A 99 11.98 -2.42 14.52
N GLY A 100 11.59 -3.02 15.63
CA GLY A 100 11.34 -2.36 16.89
C GLY A 100 10.18 -1.35 16.86
N LEU A 101 9.49 -1.25 15.72
CA LEU A 101 8.26 -0.48 15.55
C LEU A 101 7.10 -1.48 15.49
N PRO A 102 6.27 -1.54 16.55
CA PRO A 102 5.16 -2.50 16.60
C PRO A 102 4.28 -2.44 15.36
N GLY A 103 4.11 -3.57 14.70
CA GLY A 103 3.25 -3.68 13.51
C GLY A 103 3.87 -3.21 12.18
N LEU A 104 5.15 -2.79 12.18
CA LEU A 104 5.86 -2.38 10.97
C LEU A 104 6.98 -3.37 10.64
N VAL A 105 6.72 -4.18 9.62
CA VAL A 105 7.66 -5.19 9.11
C VAL A 105 7.90 -4.95 7.64
N THR A 106 9.18 -4.97 7.21
CA THR A 106 9.53 -4.85 5.80
C THR A 106 10.75 -5.67 5.45
N LEU A 107 10.80 -6.15 4.20
CA LEU A 107 11.96 -6.73 3.54
C LEU A 107 12.57 -5.75 2.53
N LEU A 108 11.96 -4.55 2.35
CA LEU A 108 12.46 -3.52 1.45
C LEU A 108 13.53 -2.69 2.16
N PRO A 109 14.82 -2.77 1.77
CA PRO A 109 15.91 -2.10 2.49
C PRO A 109 15.75 -0.58 2.58
N ALA A 110 15.29 0.06 1.50
CA ALA A 110 15.06 1.50 1.50
C ALA A 110 13.99 1.92 2.51
N TRP A 111 12.92 1.12 2.64
CA TRP A 111 11.88 1.37 3.63
C TRP A 111 12.36 1.05 5.06
N GLN A 112 13.19 0.03 5.23
CA GLN A 112 13.83 -0.27 6.51
C GLN A 112 14.70 0.90 6.99
N ALA A 113 15.52 1.47 6.11
CA ALA A 113 16.34 2.65 6.43
C ALA A 113 15.47 3.84 6.87
N GLU A 114 14.32 4.05 6.23
CA GLU A 114 13.37 5.11 6.62
C GLU A 114 12.73 4.83 7.99
N LEU A 115 12.36 3.58 8.29
CA LEU A 115 11.88 3.17 9.61
C LEU A 115 12.94 3.41 10.71
N ASP A 116 14.22 3.19 10.40
CA ASP A 116 15.32 3.46 11.33
C ASP A 116 15.50 4.95 11.59
N ARG A 117 15.34 5.82 10.58
CA ARG A 117 15.31 7.29 10.74
C ARG A 117 14.12 7.73 11.60
N ILE A 118 12.93 7.19 11.35
CA ILE A 118 11.75 7.45 12.18
C ILE A 118 12.06 7.15 13.64
N ARG A 119 12.71 6.02 13.92
CA ARG A 119 13.11 5.61 15.27
C ARG A 119 14.03 6.63 15.92
N GLN A 120 15.03 7.11 15.20
CA GLN A 120 15.98 8.10 15.70
C GLN A 120 15.31 9.43 16.06
N ILE A 121 14.32 9.84 15.25
CA ILE A 121 13.62 11.13 15.43
C ILE A 121 12.42 11.01 16.38
N ALA A 122 11.92 9.80 16.61
CA ALA A 122 10.70 9.58 17.40
C ALA A 122 10.75 10.18 18.82
N GLY A 123 11.92 10.22 19.46
CA GLY A 123 12.12 10.85 20.77
C GLY A 123 12.20 12.38 20.78
N SER A 124 12.25 13.03 19.62
CA SER A 124 12.34 14.49 19.51
C SER A 124 10.95 15.16 19.43
N GLU A 125 10.91 16.49 19.53
CA GLU A 125 9.69 17.29 19.36
C GLU A 125 9.43 17.69 17.89
N ILE A 126 10.26 17.24 16.95
CA ILE A 126 10.13 17.58 15.54
C ILE A 126 8.77 17.08 15.01
N PRO A 127 7.95 17.97 14.44
CA PRO A 127 6.70 17.56 13.78
C PRO A 127 6.99 16.62 12.61
N MET A 128 6.15 15.61 12.45
CA MET A 128 6.29 14.61 11.39
C MET A 128 5.09 14.63 10.46
N LEU A 129 5.37 14.64 9.16
CA LEU A 129 4.37 14.55 8.11
C LEU A 129 4.50 13.19 7.39
N ILE A 130 3.46 12.37 7.47
CA ILE A 130 3.39 11.04 6.85
C ILE A 130 2.57 11.13 5.58
N GLU A 131 3.21 10.93 4.44
CA GLU A 131 2.60 11.00 3.12
C GLU A 131 2.51 9.60 2.51
N GLY A 132 1.46 9.32 1.77
CA GLY A 132 1.26 8.05 1.10
C GLY A 132 -0.20 7.72 0.85
N GLU A 133 -0.45 6.76 -0.04
CA GLU A 133 -1.78 6.36 -0.43
C GLU A 133 -2.67 5.93 0.75
N SER A 134 -3.98 5.94 0.53
CA SER A 134 -4.93 5.42 1.52
C SER A 134 -4.67 3.93 1.78
N GLY A 135 -4.74 3.54 3.06
CA GLY A 135 -4.57 2.13 3.46
C GLY A 135 -3.13 1.62 3.54
N THR A 136 -2.10 2.47 3.37
CA THR A 136 -0.68 2.09 3.48
C THR A 136 -0.20 1.83 4.91
N GLY A 137 -0.98 2.25 5.92
CA GLY A 137 -0.65 2.08 7.34
C GLY A 137 -0.13 3.34 8.04
N LYS A 138 -0.43 4.55 7.55
CA LYS A 138 0.01 5.83 8.14
C LYS A 138 -0.31 5.95 9.64
N GLU A 139 -1.51 5.52 10.06
CA GLU A 139 -1.89 5.54 11.48
C GLU A 139 -1.04 4.59 12.34
N VAL A 140 -0.67 3.41 11.80
CA VAL A 140 0.21 2.46 12.51
C VAL A 140 1.58 3.09 12.77
N ILE A 141 2.12 3.81 11.78
CA ILE A 141 3.37 4.57 11.92
C ILE A 141 3.23 5.67 12.99
N ALA A 142 2.13 6.44 12.96
CA ALA A 142 1.89 7.50 13.94
C ALA A 142 1.78 6.95 15.37
N ARG A 143 1.12 5.82 15.56
CA ARG A 143 1.05 5.12 16.86
C ARG A 143 2.42 4.64 17.33
N ALA A 144 3.23 4.08 16.42
CA ALA A 144 4.59 3.67 16.73
C ALA A 144 5.48 4.87 17.12
N ILE A 145 5.36 6.00 16.41
CA ILE A 145 6.04 7.26 16.76
C ILE A 145 5.64 7.73 18.18
N HIS A 146 4.34 7.69 18.51
CA HIS A 146 3.89 8.04 19.86
C HIS A 146 4.49 7.12 20.93
N GLN A 147 4.45 5.80 20.72
CA GLN A 147 5.03 4.83 21.67
C GLN A 147 6.53 5.05 21.88
N LEU A 148 7.27 5.35 20.84
CA LEU A 148 8.71 5.61 20.90
C LEU A 148 9.06 7.00 21.44
N SER A 149 8.12 7.94 21.42
CA SER A 149 8.35 9.31 21.90
C SER A 149 8.57 9.42 23.40
N GLY A 150 8.17 8.40 24.17
CA GLY A 150 8.20 8.41 25.63
C GLY A 150 7.21 9.38 26.28
N ARG A 151 6.30 10.02 25.51
CA ARG A 151 5.29 10.93 26.05
C ARG A 151 4.21 10.15 26.80
N GLY A 152 3.92 10.57 28.03
CA GLY A 152 2.95 9.87 28.91
C GLY A 152 1.49 10.25 28.70
N GLY A 153 1.20 11.31 27.92
CA GLY A 153 -0.16 11.73 27.57
C GLY A 153 -0.80 10.85 26.50
N ALA A 154 -2.07 11.16 26.14
CA ALA A 154 -2.83 10.35 25.22
C ALA A 154 -2.34 10.47 23.75
N PHE A 155 -2.51 9.39 22.98
CA PHE A 155 -2.52 9.45 21.51
C PHE A 155 -3.95 9.80 21.05
N VAL A 156 -4.13 10.99 20.52
CA VAL A 156 -5.44 11.49 20.07
C VAL A 156 -5.49 11.52 18.54
N PRO A 157 -6.11 10.51 17.90
CA PRO A 157 -6.27 10.49 16.46
C PRO A 157 -7.48 11.34 16.05
N VAL A 158 -7.30 12.16 15.03
CA VAL A 158 -8.32 12.99 14.42
C VAL A 158 -8.28 12.81 12.91
N ASN A 159 -9.39 12.40 12.32
CA ASN A 159 -9.53 12.39 10.87
C ASN A 159 -10.17 13.71 10.43
N CYS A 160 -9.38 14.59 9.79
CA CYS A 160 -9.81 15.91 9.36
C CYS A 160 -10.92 15.87 8.30
N GLY A 161 -10.91 14.85 7.43
CA GLY A 161 -11.93 14.68 6.39
C GLY A 161 -13.26 14.10 6.90
N ALA A 162 -13.29 13.52 8.10
CA ALA A 162 -14.51 12.96 8.69
C ALA A 162 -15.32 13.99 9.49
N LEU A 163 -14.72 15.12 9.85
CA LEU A 163 -15.40 16.18 10.60
C LEU A 163 -16.17 17.10 9.65
N PRO A 164 -17.46 17.42 9.93
CA PRO A 164 -18.18 18.44 9.18
C PRO A 164 -17.43 19.78 9.23
N GLU A 165 -17.28 20.44 8.09
CA GLU A 165 -16.48 21.67 7.95
C GLU A 165 -16.82 22.75 9.00
N ASN A 166 -18.09 22.92 9.30
CA ASN A 166 -18.58 23.87 10.29
C ASN A 166 -18.33 23.49 11.76
N LEU A 167 -17.91 22.24 12.04
CA LEU A 167 -17.62 21.75 13.39
C LEU A 167 -16.13 21.50 13.65
N VAL A 168 -15.31 21.44 12.60
CA VAL A 168 -13.86 21.12 12.70
C VAL A 168 -13.19 21.99 13.75
N GLU A 169 -13.42 23.31 13.71
CA GLU A 169 -12.77 24.26 14.61
C GLU A 169 -13.20 24.04 16.07
N SER A 170 -14.50 23.85 16.31
CA SER A 170 -15.04 23.59 17.65
C SER A 170 -14.61 22.25 18.23
N GLU A 171 -14.53 21.20 17.40
CA GLU A 171 -14.07 19.87 17.83
C GLU A 171 -12.57 19.87 18.13
N LEU A 172 -11.76 20.49 17.27
CA LEU A 172 -10.32 20.54 17.47
C LEU A 172 -9.92 21.41 18.66
N PHE A 173 -10.38 22.67 18.67
CA PHE A 173 -9.87 23.67 19.62
C PHE A 173 -10.77 23.87 20.84
N GLY A 174 -11.96 23.26 20.84
CA GLY A 174 -12.96 23.42 21.88
C GLY A 174 -13.77 24.71 21.78
N TYR A 175 -14.76 24.87 22.65
CA TYR A 175 -15.61 26.04 22.70
C TYR A 175 -16.09 26.37 24.10
N LYS A 176 -16.45 27.64 24.31
CA LYS A 176 -17.08 28.12 25.53
C LYS A 176 -18.58 28.07 25.41
N LYS A 177 -19.27 27.89 26.54
CA LYS A 177 -20.72 28.00 26.62
C LYS A 177 -21.19 29.29 26.02
N GLY A 178 -22.15 29.19 25.08
CA GLY A 178 -22.73 30.36 24.37
C GLY A 178 -21.93 30.78 23.13
N ALA A 179 -20.87 30.10 22.72
CA ALA A 179 -20.08 30.45 21.54
C ALA A 179 -20.88 30.38 20.23
N PHE A 180 -21.89 29.50 20.17
CA PHE A 180 -22.83 29.36 19.05
C PHE A 180 -24.17 28.79 19.52
N SER A 181 -25.18 28.76 18.64
CA SER A 181 -26.50 28.19 18.95
C SER A 181 -26.33 26.66 19.14
N GLY A 182 -26.46 26.19 20.40
CA GLY A 182 -26.24 24.80 20.79
C GLY A 182 -25.07 24.58 21.74
N ALA A 183 -24.18 25.54 21.96
CA ALA A 183 -23.10 25.48 22.94
C ALA A 183 -23.65 25.63 24.39
N GLN A 184 -24.23 24.55 24.94
CA GLN A 184 -24.82 24.53 26.28
C GLN A 184 -23.84 24.46 27.43
N ALA A 185 -22.64 23.89 27.18
CA ALA A 185 -21.55 23.72 28.13
C ALA A 185 -20.19 23.99 27.46
N ASP A 186 -19.15 24.17 28.27
CA ASP A 186 -17.75 24.24 27.78
C ASP A 186 -17.33 22.90 27.21
N HIS A 187 -16.62 22.91 26.06
CA HIS A 187 -16.00 21.73 25.46
C HIS A 187 -14.49 21.96 25.35
N PRO A 188 -13.63 21.03 25.85
CA PRO A 188 -12.19 21.26 25.92
C PRO A 188 -11.50 21.19 24.55
N GLY A 189 -12.04 20.43 23.59
CA GLY A 189 -11.45 20.15 22.29
C GLY A 189 -10.37 19.07 22.29
N LEU A 190 -10.12 18.51 21.09
CA LEU A 190 -9.19 17.39 20.89
C LEU A 190 -7.72 17.80 21.10
N VAL A 191 -7.38 19.04 20.75
CA VAL A 191 -6.04 19.60 21.00
C VAL A 191 -5.69 19.57 22.49
N LYS A 192 -6.63 19.97 23.34
CA LYS A 192 -6.44 19.90 24.79
C LYS A 192 -6.44 18.47 25.34
N ALA A 193 -7.21 17.57 24.73
CA ALA A 193 -7.20 16.16 25.08
C ALA A 193 -5.86 15.49 24.78
N ALA A 194 -5.05 16.04 23.87
CA ALA A 194 -3.72 15.57 23.51
C ALA A 194 -2.59 16.17 24.36
N ASP A 195 -2.92 16.98 25.39
CA ASP A 195 -1.92 17.63 26.25
C ASP A 195 -1.02 16.60 26.94
N GLY A 196 0.30 16.83 26.95
CA GLY A 196 1.31 15.87 27.38
C GLY A 196 1.51 14.66 26.48
N GLY A 197 0.75 14.54 25.39
CA GLY A 197 0.70 13.40 24.48
C GLY A 197 1.02 13.73 23.03
N THR A 198 0.28 13.08 22.12
CA THR A 198 0.45 13.24 20.66
C THR A 198 -0.90 13.47 20.00
N LEU A 199 -1.02 14.55 19.25
CA LEU A 199 -2.13 14.80 18.35
C LEU A 199 -1.78 14.23 16.96
N PHE A 200 -2.56 13.26 16.49
CA PHE A 200 -2.42 12.70 15.16
C PHE A 200 -3.52 13.25 14.26
N LEU A 201 -3.13 14.02 13.24
CA LEU A 201 -4.03 14.65 12.28
C LEU A 201 -4.00 13.84 10.97
N ASP A 202 -4.95 12.92 10.82
CA ASP A 202 -5.09 12.16 9.58
C ASP A 202 -5.86 12.98 8.54
N GLU A 203 -5.49 12.84 7.28
CA GLU A 203 -6.02 13.59 6.13
C GLU A 203 -5.96 15.12 6.34
N ILE A 204 -4.77 15.60 6.79
CA ILE A 204 -4.55 17.04 7.09
C ILE A 204 -4.84 17.95 5.90
N GLY A 205 -4.71 17.45 4.66
CA GLY A 205 -5.05 18.19 3.44
C GLY A 205 -6.54 18.53 3.31
N ASP A 206 -7.41 17.91 4.13
CA ASP A 206 -8.86 18.22 4.15
C ASP A 206 -9.23 19.29 5.18
N LEU A 207 -8.24 19.82 5.92
CA LEU A 207 -8.49 20.82 6.95
C LEU A 207 -8.93 22.16 6.34
N PRO A 208 -10.10 22.74 6.74
CA PRO A 208 -10.56 24.04 6.26
C PRO A 208 -9.56 25.17 6.53
N ALA A 209 -9.53 26.18 5.68
CA ALA A 209 -8.57 27.30 5.77
C ALA A 209 -8.61 28.04 7.12
N SER A 210 -9.78 28.21 7.73
CA SER A 210 -9.91 28.80 9.07
C SER A 210 -9.21 27.96 10.13
N SER A 211 -9.42 26.64 10.08
CA SER A 211 -8.81 25.69 11.02
C SER A 211 -7.31 25.55 10.80
N GLN A 212 -6.80 25.71 9.54
CA GLN A 212 -5.37 25.76 9.25
C GLN A 212 -4.70 26.94 9.99
N ALA A 213 -5.34 28.12 10.02
CA ALA A 213 -4.82 29.30 10.73
C ALA A 213 -4.81 29.12 12.26
N ALA A 214 -5.85 28.48 12.80
CA ALA A 214 -5.92 28.18 14.23
C ALA A 214 -4.89 27.13 14.64
N LEU A 215 -4.71 26.07 13.84
CA LEU A 215 -3.69 25.03 14.07
C LEU A 215 -2.26 25.61 14.02
N LEU A 216 -1.99 26.52 13.10
CA LEU A 216 -0.69 27.19 13.02
C LEU A 216 -0.37 27.93 14.33
N ARG A 217 -1.33 28.62 14.94
CA ARG A 217 -1.13 29.29 16.23
C ARG A 217 -0.80 28.29 17.33
N VAL A 218 -1.52 27.16 17.40
CA VAL A 218 -1.24 26.10 18.37
C VAL A 218 0.20 25.59 18.22
N LEU A 219 0.69 25.39 16.98
CA LEU A 219 2.04 24.92 16.71
C LEU A 219 3.12 25.96 17.01
N GLN A 220 2.81 27.25 16.88
CA GLN A 220 3.77 28.34 17.07
C GLN A 220 3.83 28.82 18.53
N GLU A 221 2.66 29.04 19.11
CA GLU A 221 2.51 29.67 20.42
C GLU A 221 2.46 28.63 21.55
N LYS A 222 2.26 27.36 21.22
CA LYS A 222 2.00 26.26 22.18
C LYS A 222 0.84 26.60 23.13
N GLU A 223 -0.19 27.22 22.58
CA GLU A 223 -1.41 27.61 23.29
C GLU A 223 -2.64 27.33 22.42
N VAL A 224 -3.75 26.97 23.05
CA VAL A 224 -5.04 26.79 22.38
C VAL A 224 -6.06 27.83 22.88
N MET A 225 -6.78 28.44 21.93
CA MET A 225 -7.87 29.35 22.24
C MET A 225 -9.20 28.71 21.84
N PRO A 226 -10.09 28.38 22.80
CA PRO A 226 -11.41 27.84 22.48
C PRO A 226 -12.27 28.84 21.71
N VAL A 227 -13.15 28.36 20.84
CA VAL A 227 -14.10 29.19 20.10
C VAL A 227 -14.98 29.97 21.11
N GLY A 228 -15.11 31.32 20.93
CA GLY A 228 -15.79 32.21 21.89
C GLY A 228 -15.02 32.47 23.18
N GLY A 229 -13.82 31.93 23.33
CA GLY A 229 -12.93 32.20 24.47
C GLY A 229 -12.08 33.43 24.26
N THR A 230 -11.69 34.09 25.39
CA THR A 230 -10.81 35.29 25.41
C THR A 230 -9.43 34.99 26.04
N LYS A 231 -9.24 33.79 26.57
CA LYS A 231 -7.98 33.38 27.20
C LYS A 231 -7.42 32.15 26.46
N ALA A 232 -6.17 32.27 26.03
CA ALA A 232 -5.40 31.14 25.55
C ALA A 232 -4.99 30.23 26.73
N VAL A 233 -4.91 28.94 26.48
CA VAL A 233 -4.52 27.90 27.44
C VAL A 233 -3.23 27.28 26.94
N PRO A 234 -2.14 27.32 27.72
CA PRO A 234 -0.88 26.64 27.38
C PRO A 234 -1.10 25.14 27.15
N ILE A 235 -0.36 24.57 26.20
CA ILE A 235 -0.45 23.19 25.84
C ILE A 235 0.92 22.64 25.41
N ASP A 236 1.23 21.44 25.88
CA ASP A 236 2.42 20.70 25.48
C ASP A 236 2.01 19.46 24.68
N LEU A 237 2.03 19.53 23.37
CA LEU A 237 1.69 18.39 22.54
C LEU A 237 2.70 18.18 21.41
N ARG A 238 2.85 16.92 21.01
CA ARG A 238 3.52 16.54 19.77
C ARG A 238 2.48 16.44 18.66
N VAL A 239 2.82 16.92 17.46
CA VAL A 239 1.97 16.77 16.27
C VAL A 239 2.60 15.79 15.30
N VAL A 240 1.78 14.85 14.83
CA VAL A 240 2.03 13.97 13.70
C VAL A 240 0.89 14.17 12.73
N ALA A 241 1.18 14.56 11.49
CA ALA A 241 0.17 14.76 10.45
C ALA A 241 0.30 13.66 9.39
N ALA A 242 -0.81 13.29 8.76
CA ALA A 242 -0.82 12.35 7.65
C ALA A 242 -1.74 12.81 6.52
N THR A 243 -1.40 12.47 5.29
CA THR A 243 -2.23 12.75 4.11
C THR A 243 -1.91 11.81 2.96
N HIS A 244 -2.88 11.65 2.06
CA HIS A 244 -2.68 11.02 0.76
C HIS A 244 -2.58 12.06 -0.37
N ARG A 245 -2.81 13.36 -0.07
CA ARG A 245 -2.73 14.46 -1.03
C ARG A 245 -1.32 15.01 -1.12
N ASP A 246 -0.96 15.55 -2.28
CA ASP A 246 0.26 16.32 -2.46
C ASP A 246 0.08 17.71 -1.85
N LEU A 247 0.71 17.95 -0.68
CA LEU A 247 0.63 19.25 -0.01
C LEU A 247 1.46 20.33 -0.71
N ASP A 248 2.52 19.98 -1.45
CA ASP A 248 3.30 20.93 -2.23
C ASP A 248 2.43 21.53 -3.34
N ASP A 249 1.67 20.68 -4.06
CA ASP A 249 0.70 21.12 -5.07
C ASP A 249 -0.41 21.96 -4.44
N MET A 250 -0.96 21.54 -3.30
CA MET A 250 -2.00 22.31 -2.59
C MET A 250 -1.53 23.68 -2.11
N VAL A 251 -0.26 23.79 -1.71
CA VAL A 251 0.35 25.11 -1.37
C VAL A 251 0.47 25.98 -2.60
N ALA A 252 0.90 25.43 -3.74
CA ALA A 252 0.98 26.14 -5.01
C ALA A 252 -0.39 26.65 -5.49
N GLU A 253 -1.45 25.86 -5.26
CA GLU A 253 -2.85 26.20 -5.57
C GLU A 253 -3.54 27.08 -4.51
N GLN A 254 -2.83 27.46 -3.44
CA GLN A 254 -3.35 28.25 -2.30
C GLN A 254 -4.50 27.55 -1.52
N LEU A 255 -4.62 26.24 -1.64
CA LEU A 255 -5.58 25.40 -0.89
C LEU A 255 -5.05 25.02 0.50
N PHE A 256 -3.72 25.06 0.67
CA PHE A 256 -3.05 24.83 1.94
C PHE A 256 -2.06 25.96 2.24
N ARG A 257 -1.99 26.40 3.48
CA ARG A 257 -1.12 27.52 3.88
C ARG A 257 0.34 27.08 3.90
N HIS A 258 1.20 27.84 3.24
CA HIS A 258 2.64 27.60 3.21
C HIS A 258 3.29 27.63 4.60
N ASP A 259 2.87 28.55 5.48
CA ASP A 259 3.41 28.69 6.82
C ASP A 259 3.08 27.49 7.73
N LEU A 260 1.84 26.93 7.60
CA LEU A 260 1.44 25.71 8.28
C LEU A 260 2.22 24.49 7.74
N PHE A 261 2.34 24.38 6.41
CA PHE A 261 3.11 23.31 5.78
C PHE A 261 4.55 23.28 6.30
N ALA A 262 5.23 24.43 6.30
CA ALA A 262 6.61 24.54 6.80
C ALA A 262 6.73 24.11 8.28
N ARG A 263 5.68 24.30 9.09
CA ARG A 263 5.66 23.88 10.50
C ARG A 263 5.42 22.38 10.66
N LEU A 264 4.57 21.77 9.80
CA LEU A 264 4.24 20.34 9.87
C LEU A 264 5.31 19.46 9.23
N ALA A 265 5.97 19.94 8.17
CA ALA A 265 6.96 19.20 7.37
C ALA A 265 8.37 19.22 7.98
N GLY A 266 8.49 19.19 9.32
CA GLY A 266 9.78 19.13 10.00
C GLY A 266 10.57 17.86 9.65
N PHE A 267 9.89 16.73 9.56
CA PHE A 267 10.39 15.47 8.98
C PHE A 267 9.30 14.83 8.13
N ARG A 268 9.58 14.65 6.84
CA ARG A 268 8.64 14.04 5.89
C ARG A 268 8.93 12.55 5.73
N ILE A 269 7.88 11.74 5.75
CA ILE A 269 7.92 10.29 5.65
C ILE A 269 7.07 9.88 4.45
N GLN A 270 7.69 9.33 3.41
CA GLN A 270 6.98 8.78 2.25
C GLN A 270 6.74 7.28 2.45
N VAL A 271 5.47 6.91 2.65
CA VAL A 271 5.09 5.50 2.83
C VAL A 271 4.85 4.87 1.46
N PRO A 272 5.65 3.88 1.07
CA PRO A 272 5.48 3.25 -0.23
C PRO A 272 4.14 2.49 -0.31
N PRO A 273 3.42 2.55 -1.44
CA PRO A 273 2.25 1.71 -1.66
C PRO A 273 2.65 0.23 -1.67
N LEU A 274 1.69 -0.65 -1.38
CA LEU A 274 1.95 -2.09 -1.30
C LEU A 274 2.41 -2.68 -2.64
N ALA A 275 2.01 -2.06 -3.75
CA ALA A 275 2.47 -2.41 -5.09
C ALA A 275 4.00 -2.29 -5.25
N ASP A 276 4.63 -1.29 -4.61
CA ASP A 276 6.07 -1.02 -4.69
C ASP A 276 6.87 -1.81 -3.65
N ARG A 277 6.21 -2.43 -2.67
CA ARG A 277 6.82 -3.31 -1.66
C ARG A 277 6.25 -4.72 -1.67
N ARG A 278 6.06 -5.30 -2.84
CA ARG A 278 5.51 -6.66 -3.00
C ARG A 278 6.34 -7.74 -2.29
N CYS A 279 7.63 -7.51 -2.07
CA CYS A 279 8.46 -8.35 -1.22
C CYS A 279 7.91 -8.52 0.21
N ASP A 280 7.15 -7.53 0.72
CA ASP A 280 6.57 -7.56 2.05
C ASP A 280 5.27 -8.38 2.14
N LEU A 281 4.62 -8.73 1.01
CA LEU A 281 3.32 -9.40 1.02
C LEU A 281 3.31 -10.67 1.88
N GLY A 282 4.32 -11.51 1.75
CA GLY A 282 4.40 -12.75 2.52
C GLY A 282 4.48 -12.51 4.03
N VAL A 283 5.30 -11.54 4.46
CA VAL A 283 5.44 -11.16 5.88
C VAL A 283 4.19 -10.47 6.42
N LEU A 284 3.58 -9.60 5.61
CA LEU A 284 2.32 -8.92 5.98
C LEU A 284 1.17 -9.91 6.11
N ILE A 285 1.02 -10.83 5.16
CA ILE A 285 0.02 -11.92 5.23
C ILE A 285 0.26 -12.76 6.50
N GLY A 286 1.50 -13.13 6.78
CA GLY A 286 1.84 -13.87 7.99
C GLY A 286 1.52 -13.12 9.28
N ALA A 287 1.84 -11.83 9.37
CA ALA A 287 1.53 -10.98 10.51
C ALA A 287 0.01 -10.79 10.70
N LEU A 288 -0.71 -10.54 9.62
CA LEU A 288 -2.17 -10.42 9.62
C LEU A 288 -2.84 -11.75 9.98
N HIS A 289 -2.35 -12.87 9.44
CA HIS A 289 -2.83 -14.20 9.80
C HIS A 289 -2.68 -14.46 11.31
N ALA A 290 -1.49 -14.21 11.87
CA ALA A 290 -1.25 -14.42 13.30
C ALA A 290 -2.15 -13.54 14.20
N ARG A 291 -2.65 -12.41 13.70
CA ARG A 291 -3.57 -11.52 14.43
C ARG A 291 -5.04 -11.88 14.25
N LEU A 292 -5.43 -12.31 13.06
CA LEU A 292 -6.85 -12.51 12.68
C LEU A 292 -7.33 -13.94 12.88
N PHE A 293 -6.44 -14.94 12.79
CA PHE A 293 -6.79 -16.34 12.82
C PHE A 293 -6.36 -16.99 14.14
N PRO A 294 -7.07 -18.05 14.60
CA PRO A 294 -6.61 -18.87 15.72
C PRO A 294 -5.22 -19.46 15.47
N ALA A 295 -4.47 -19.73 16.55
CA ALA A 295 -3.08 -20.22 16.45
C ALA A 295 -2.98 -21.57 15.71
N GLU A 296 -3.97 -22.44 15.83
CA GLU A 296 -4.04 -23.75 15.17
C GLU A 296 -4.58 -23.70 13.74
N HIS A 297 -4.95 -22.52 13.21
CA HIS A 297 -5.51 -22.42 11.87
C HIS A 297 -4.50 -22.89 10.82
N PRO A 298 -4.88 -23.78 9.87
CA PRO A 298 -3.95 -24.42 8.93
C PRO A 298 -3.37 -23.48 7.86
N GLY A 299 -3.81 -22.21 7.84
CA GLY A 299 -3.31 -21.20 6.89
C GLY A 299 -4.08 -21.23 5.56
N PHE A 300 -3.34 -21.16 4.47
CA PHE A 300 -3.87 -21.00 3.11
C PHE A 300 -3.52 -22.21 2.26
N ASP A 301 -4.42 -22.60 1.37
CA ASP A 301 -4.03 -23.50 0.28
C ASP A 301 -3.20 -22.75 -0.77
N ILE A 302 -2.58 -23.51 -1.68
CA ILE A 302 -1.67 -22.92 -2.67
C ILE A 302 -2.39 -21.99 -3.66
N ASP A 303 -3.65 -22.29 -3.99
CA ASP A 303 -4.42 -21.49 -4.92
C ASP A 303 -4.81 -20.15 -4.31
N ALA A 304 -5.24 -20.13 -3.04
CA ALA A 304 -5.50 -18.91 -2.30
C ALA A 304 -4.21 -18.07 -2.12
N ALA A 305 -3.10 -18.72 -1.73
CA ALA A 305 -1.82 -18.04 -1.57
C ALA A 305 -1.33 -17.39 -2.89
N ARG A 306 -1.49 -18.10 -4.01
CA ARG A 306 -1.15 -17.58 -5.35
C ARG A 306 -1.99 -16.35 -5.70
N LEU A 307 -3.29 -16.37 -5.43
CA LEU A 307 -4.19 -15.23 -5.67
C LEU A 307 -3.80 -14.02 -4.81
N LEU A 308 -3.57 -14.22 -3.51
CA LEU A 308 -3.16 -13.17 -2.59
C LEU A 308 -1.84 -12.50 -3.03
N LEU A 309 -0.85 -13.29 -3.46
CA LEU A 309 0.44 -12.78 -3.89
C LEU A 309 0.40 -12.11 -5.28
N ARG A 310 -0.55 -12.46 -6.15
CA ARG A 310 -0.66 -11.88 -7.50
C ARG A 310 -1.52 -10.63 -7.57
N TYR A 311 -2.45 -10.47 -6.65
CA TYR A 311 -3.35 -9.33 -6.65
C TYR A 311 -2.60 -8.02 -6.39
N PRO A 312 -2.90 -6.92 -7.09
CA PRO A 312 -2.15 -5.67 -7.01
C PRO A 312 -2.40 -4.83 -5.74
N TRP A 313 -3.43 -5.14 -4.97
CA TRP A 313 -3.81 -4.44 -3.73
C TRP A 313 -3.93 -2.91 -3.87
N PRO A 314 -4.81 -2.40 -4.73
CA PRO A 314 -4.92 -0.96 -5.01
C PRO A 314 -5.33 -0.11 -3.80
N LEU A 315 -5.95 -0.69 -2.78
CA LEU A 315 -6.24 -0.03 -1.50
C LEU A 315 -5.27 -0.46 -0.40
N ASN A 316 -4.11 -0.98 -0.78
CA ASN A 316 -2.98 -1.29 0.08
C ASN A 316 -3.29 -2.31 1.20
N VAL A 317 -2.67 -2.12 2.37
CA VAL A 317 -2.77 -3.05 3.51
C VAL A 317 -4.19 -3.13 4.08
N ARG A 318 -4.97 -2.06 3.99
CA ARG A 318 -6.37 -2.05 4.44
C ARG A 318 -7.23 -3.05 3.65
N GLU A 319 -7.05 -3.12 2.34
CA GLU A 319 -7.76 -4.09 1.49
C GLU A 319 -7.29 -5.52 1.77
N LEU A 320 -5.98 -5.72 1.91
CA LEU A 320 -5.41 -7.01 2.27
C LEU A 320 -5.97 -7.52 3.61
N GLU A 321 -6.00 -6.68 4.64
CA GLU A 321 -6.54 -7.02 5.96
C GLU A 321 -8.03 -7.38 5.88
N GLN A 322 -8.82 -6.58 5.17
CA GLN A 322 -10.25 -6.84 4.99
C GLN A 322 -10.50 -8.15 4.23
N ALA A 323 -9.71 -8.42 3.19
CA ALA A 323 -9.82 -9.67 2.44
C ALA A 323 -9.49 -10.89 3.31
N LEU A 324 -8.45 -10.81 4.14
CA LEU A 324 -8.08 -11.87 5.08
C LEU A 324 -9.11 -12.06 6.19
N ALA A 325 -9.65 -10.97 6.75
CA ALA A 325 -10.71 -11.04 7.77
C ALA A 325 -11.98 -11.71 7.21
N THR A 326 -12.36 -11.38 5.98
CA THR A 326 -13.50 -12.04 5.30
C THR A 326 -13.20 -13.52 5.08
N ALA A 327 -12.01 -13.85 4.58
CA ALA A 327 -11.60 -15.21 4.31
C ALA A 327 -11.57 -16.07 5.58
N GLN A 328 -11.16 -15.50 6.72
CA GLN A 328 -11.16 -16.16 8.02
C GLN A 328 -12.58 -16.59 8.45
N VAL A 329 -13.54 -15.68 8.32
CA VAL A 329 -14.94 -15.96 8.68
C VAL A 329 -15.53 -17.07 7.79
N LEU A 330 -15.21 -17.04 6.49
CA LEU A 330 -15.75 -18.02 5.53
C LEU A 330 -15.08 -19.40 5.63
N ALA A 331 -13.78 -19.43 5.92
CA ALA A 331 -13.02 -20.68 6.07
C ALA A 331 -13.26 -21.39 7.43
N GLY A 332 -13.57 -20.62 8.48
CA GLY A 332 -13.74 -21.17 9.83
C GLY A 332 -12.46 -21.83 10.33
N THR A 333 -12.46 -23.16 10.48
CA THR A 333 -11.31 -23.98 10.91
C THR A 333 -10.58 -24.68 9.75
N GLU A 334 -11.12 -24.55 8.53
CA GLU A 334 -10.53 -25.15 7.33
C GLU A 334 -9.45 -24.24 6.73
N PRO A 335 -8.52 -24.76 5.90
CA PRO A 335 -7.60 -23.91 5.15
C PRO A 335 -8.34 -22.89 4.29
N VAL A 336 -7.86 -21.66 4.25
CA VAL A 336 -8.39 -20.65 3.34
C VAL A 336 -8.17 -21.10 1.90
N ARG A 337 -9.25 -21.24 1.15
CA ARG A 337 -9.26 -21.60 -0.28
C ARG A 337 -9.60 -20.38 -1.13
N ALA A 338 -9.37 -20.50 -2.43
CA ALA A 338 -9.68 -19.45 -3.40
C ALA A 338 -11.15 -18.96 -3.28
N GLU A 339 -12.11 -19.84 -3.01
CA GLU A 339 -13.53 -19.52 -2.87
C GLU A 339 -13.86 -18.64 -1.65
N HIS A 340 -13.01 -18.64 -0.62
CA HIS A 340 -13.16 -17.80 0.58
C HIS A 340 -12.65 -16.37 0.36
N LEU A 341 -11.89 -16.13 -0.72
CA LEU A 341 -11.36 -14.80 -1.04
C LEU A 341 -12.42 -13.94 -1.78
N PRO A 342 -12.39 -12.61 -1.61
CA PRO A 342 -13.28 -11.70 -2.34
C PRO A 342 -13.18 -11.87 -3.86
N ASP A 343 -14.28 -11.62 -4.57
CA ASP A 343 -14.36 -11.73 -6.03
C ASP A 343 -13.32 -10.88 -6.76
N THR A 344 -12.97 -9.71 -6.22
CA THR A 344 -11.92 -8.83 -6.75
C THR A 344 -10.56 -9.53 -6.77
N VAL A 345 -10.21 -10.19 -5.66
CA VAL A 345 -8.95 -10.94 -5.52
C VAL A 345 -8.98 -12.17 -6.42
N ARG A 346 -10.08 -12.93 -6.43
CA ARG A 346 -10.24 -14.13 -7.27
C ARG A 346 -10.13 -13.83 -8.76
N SER A 347 -10.75 -12.74 -9.19
CA SER A 347 -10.74 -12.33 -10.60
C SER A 347 -9.47 -11.58 -11.00
N GLY A 348 -8.61 -11.18 -10.04
CA GLY A 348 -7.46 -10.32 -10.25
C GLY A 348 -7.81 -8.89 -10.66
N ARG A 349 -9.07 -8.45 -10.45
CA ARG A 349 -9.57 -7.16 -10.89
C ARG A 349 -9.80 -6.22 -9.71
N PRO A 350 -9.11 -5.08 -9.70
CA PRO A 350 -9.33 -4.09 -8.66
C PRO A 350 -10.75 -3.49 -8.72
N PRO A 351 -11.26 -2.98 -7.60
CA PRO A 351 -12.50 -2.23 -7.55
C PRO A 351 -12.49 -1.07 -8.56
N GLY A 352 -13.60 -0.90 -9.29
CA GLY A 352 -13.70 0.17 -10.30
C GLY A 352 -13.03 -0.13 -11.65
N ALA A 353 -12.30 -1.24 -11.79
CA ALA A 353 -11.81 -1.66 -13.10
C ALA A 353 -12.99 -1.92 -14.05
N PRO A 354 -12.95 -1.41 -15.30
CA PRO A 354 -14.03 -1.60 -16.25
C PRO A 354 -14.28 -3.11 -16.42
N ARG A 355 -15.54 -3.52 -16.20
CA ARG A 355 -15.93 -4.91 -16.47
C ARG A 355 -15.62 -5.17 -17.95
N PRO A 356 -14.97 -6.31 -18.30
CA PRO A 356 -14.90 -6.68 -19.70
C PRO A 356 -16.34 -6.76 -20.17
N VAL A 357 -16.67 -5.91 -21.10
CA VAL A 357 -17.94 -6.03 -21.82
C VAL A 357 -17.86 -7.39 -22.50
N VAL A 358 -18.66 -8.36 -22.05
CA VAL A 358 -18.87 -9.58 -22.82
C VAL A 358 -19.54 -9.11 -24.08
N LEU A 359 -18.70 -8.90 -25.09
CA LEU A 359 -19.17 -8.42 -26.38
C LEU A 359 -20.01 -9.55 -27.00
N SER A 360 -21.20 -9.22 -27.47
CA SER A 360 -21.94 -10.12 -28.35
C SER A 360 -21.06 -10.44 -29.56
N GLU A 361 -21.32 -11.56 -30.26
CA GLU A 361 -20.58 -11.91 -31.47
C GLU A 361 -20.60 -10.77 -32.51
N SER A 362 -21.68 -10.01 -32.56
CA SER A 362 -21.82 -8.82 -33.40
C SER A 362 -20.91 -7.68 -32.96
N ASP A 363 -20.83 -7.42 -31.66
CA ASP A 363 -19.94 -6.40 -31.11
C ASP A 363 -18.46 -6.78 -31.26
N GLN A 364 -18.15 -8.07 -31.17
CA GLN A 364 -16.79 -8.58 -31.33
C GLN A 364 -16.32 -8.39 -32.80
N LYS A 365 -17.17 -8.65 -33.79
CA LYS A 365 -16.89 -8.36 -35.18
C LYS A 365 -16.66 -6.86 -35.42
N VAL A 366 -17.51 -6.01 -34.87
CA VAL A 366 -17.34 -4.55 -34.96
C VAL A 366 -16.04 -4.07 -34.29
N ARG A 367 -15.71 -4.61 -33.12
CA ARG A 367 -14.45 -4.30 -32.45
C ARG A 367 -13.25 -4.68 -33.31
N ASP A 368 -13.26 -5.89 -33.86
CA ASP A 368 -12.14 -6.37 -34.69
C ASP A 368 -11.98 -5.54 -35.99
N GLN A 369 -13.07 -5.09 -36.58
CA GLN A 369 -13.05 -4.15 -37.72
C GLN A 369 -12.45 -2.79 -37.32
N VAL A 370 -12.84 -2.24 -36.16
CA VAL A 370 -12.30 -0.96 -35.65
C VAL A 370 -10.81 -1.09 -35.31
N VAL A 371 -10.38 -2.20 -34.72
CA VAL A 371 -8.96 -2.47 -34.38
C VAL A 371 -8.14 -2.60 -35.67
N ALA A 372 -8.62 -3.32 -36.67
CA ALA A 372 -7.93 -3.45 -37.96
C ALA A 372 -7.76 -2.09 -38.66
N ALA A 373 -8.82 -1.29 -38.71
CA ALA A 373 -8.78 0.05 -39.28
C ALA A 373 -7.89 1.03 -38.47
N LEU A 374 -7.87 0.93 -37.15
CA LEU A 374 -6.95 1.74 -36.28
C LEU A 374 -5.47 1.40 -36.57
N ARG A 375 -5.14 0.12 -36.77
CA ARG A 375 -3.79 -0.30 -37.19
C ARG A 375 -3.41 0.22 -38.55
N GLU A 376 -4.28 0.06 -39.53
CA GLU A 376 -4.05 0.48 -40.92
C GLU A 376 -3.87 2.00 -41.03
N HIS A 377 -4.64 2.77 -40.28
CA HIS A 377 -4.61 4.23 -40.27
C HIS A 377 -3.85 4.86 -39.11
N GLN A 378 -2.95 4.11 -38.47
CA GLN A 378 -2.04 4.60 -37.42
C GLN A 378 -2.75 5.43 -36.33
N GLY A 379 -3.91 4.96 -35.87
CA GLY A 379 -4.69 5.62 -34.82
C GLY A 379 -5.48 6.86 -35.25
N ASN A 380 -5.50 7.20 -36.54
CA ASN A 380 -6.23 8.36 -37.03
C ASN A 380 -7.75 8.10 -37.13
N VAL A 381 -8.48 8.51 -36.06
CA VAL A 381 -9.93 8.27 -35.91
C VAL A 381 -10.77 8.81 -37.09
N SER A 382 -10.35 9.91 -37.73
CA SER A 382 -11.06 10.48 -38.87
C SER A 382 -10.87 9.65 -40.16
N ALA A 383 -9.68 9.05 -40.31
CA ALA A 383 -9.40 8.13 -41.42
C ALA A 383 -10.17 6.79 -41.22
N VAL A 384 -10.18 6.27 -40.00
CA VAL A 384 -10.96 5.08 -39.61
C VAL A 384 -12.46 5.28 -39.86
N ALA A 385 -13.01 6.46 -39.56
CA ALA A 385 -14.41 6.77 -39.81
C ALA A 385 -14.76 6.70 -41.30
N ARG A 386 -13.89 7.26 -42.18
CA ARG A 386 -14.05 7.19 -43.63
C ARG A 386 -13.88 5.76 -44.15
N ALA A 387 -12.89 5.02 -43.67
CA ALA A 387 -12.63 3.65 -44.11
C ALA A 387 -13.79 2.69 -43.76
N LEU A 388 -14.45 2.89 -42.65
CA LEU A 388 -15.58 2.06 -42.20
C LEU A 388 -16.94 2.60 -42.61
N ASP A 389 -16.99 3.71 -43.39
CA ASP A 389 -18.22 4.40 -43.77
C ASP A 389 -19.15 4.69 -42.59
N LYS A 390 -18.57 5.28 -41.53
CA LYS A 390 -19.24 5.62 -40.27
C LYS A 390 -18.92 7.05 -39.86
N ASP A 391 -19.85 7.65 -39.08
CA ASP A 391 -19.61 8.94 -38.46
C ASP A 391 -18.46 8.89 -37.44
N ARG A 392 -17.63 9.93 -37.43
CA ARG A 392 -16.53 10.07 -36.45
C ARG A 392 -17.01 9.91 -34.99
N LYS A 393 -18.21 10.46 -34.67
CA LYS A 393 -18.81 10.30 -33.34
C LYS A 393 -19.15 8.84 -33.01
N GLN A 394 -19.55 8.08 -34.02
CA GLN A 394 -19.84 6.65 -33.87
C GLN A 394 -18.55 5.86 -33.58
N ILE A 395 -17.47 6.13 -34.32
CA ILE A 395 -16.16 5.52 -34.05
C ILE A 395 -15.65 5.89 -32.66
N GLN A 396 -15.79 7.15 -32.24
CA GLN A 396 -15.42 7.55 -30.90
C GLN A 396 -16.22 6.82 -29.80
N ARG A 397 -17.53 6.60 -30.03
CA ARG A 397 -18.38 5.80 -29.11
C ARG A 397 -17.90 4.34 -29.05
N TRP A 398 -17.54 3.75 -30.18
CA TRP A 398 -17.04 2.38 -30.25
C TRP A 398 -15.66 2.27 -29.56
N ILE A 399 -14.73 3.20 -29.82
CA ILE A 399 -13.44 3.30 -29.15
C ILE A 399 -13.64 3.32 -27.63
N LYS A 400 -14.50 4.20 -27.12
CA LYS A 400 -14.83 4.29 -25.70
C LYS A 400 -15.51 3.03 -25.15
N ARG A 401 -16.47 2.47 -25.90
CA ARG A 401 -17.21 1.25 -25.53
C ARG A 401 -16.30 0.02 -25.46
N PHE A 402 -15.36 -0.11 -26.40
CA PHE A 402 -14.45 -1.25 -26.47
C PHE A 402 -13.13 -1.05 -25.74
N GLY A 403 -12.94 0.09 -25.07
CA GLY A 403 -11.73 0.39 -24.30
C GLY A 403 -10.47 0.46 -25.16
N LEU A 404 -10.58 0.95 -26.39
CA LEU A 404 -9.45 1.08 -27.33
C LEU A 404 -8.76 2.43 -27.12
N ASP A 405 -7.43 2.42 -27.16
CA ASP A 405 -6.62 3.66 -27.17
C ASP A 405 -6.03 3.89 -28.55
N PRO A 406 -6.52 4.88 -29.33
CA PRO A 406 -5.97 5.19 -30.65
C PRO A 406 -4.48 5.54 -30.62
N GLY A 407 -3.96 6.04 -29.50
CA GLY A 407 -2.55 6.37 -29.33
C GLY A 407 -1.63 5.15 -29.41
N SER A 408 -2.10 3.99 -28.98
CA SER A 408 -1.35 2.73 -29.00
C SER A 408 -1.16 2.12 -30.39
N TYR A 409 -1.78 2.70 -31.42
CA TYR A 409 -1.71 2.24 -32.82
C TYR A 409 -0.91 3.21 -33.72
N ARG A 410 -0.21 4.20 -33.14
CA ARG A 410 0.65 5.16 -33.85
C ARG A 410 2.02 4.59 -34.18
#